data_9fcc831a7913e223e33075c570e062bf
#
_entry.id   9fcc831a7913e223e33075c570e062bf
#
_cell.length_a   1.000
_cell.length_b   1.000
_cell.length_c   1.000
_cell.angle_alpha   90.00
_cell.angle_beta   90.00
_cell.angle_gamma   90.00
#
_symmetry.space_group_name_H-M   'P 1'
#
loop_
_entity.id
_entity.type
_entity.pdbx_description
1 polymer ?
#
loop_
_entity_poly.entity_id
_entity_poly.type
_entity_poly.pdbx_seq_one_letter_code
_entity_poly.pdbx_strand_id
1 'polypeptide(L)'
;MEYSFNKLIPFEPMKILSLQDLEKIRRSAQSTLELREKSQEDRSEEPSGLAVGTKHMQILVCGGTGCMASESRLLAENLRKSVLDNNIADKVEVVTTGCFGFCEKGPIVKIIPDNTFYTQVKLEDAAEIVTEHIIGGRRITRLLYVNPETGKTVSDSKHMDFY
;
A
#
# COMPACT_ATOMS: atom_id res chain seq x y z
N MET A 1 -21.30 -2.17 23.41
CA MET A 1 -20.85 -1.14 22.45
C MET A 1 -20.94 -1.79 21.06
N GLU A 2 -22.03 -1.49 20.37
CA GLU A 2 -22.22 -1.97 19.01
C GLU A 2 -21.31 -1.15 18.09
N TYR A 3 -20.29 -1.79 17.55
CA TYR A 3 -19.51 -1.21 16.45
C TYR A 3 -20.40 -1.21 15.20
N SER A 4 -20.88 -0.04 14.86
CA SER A 4 -21.61 0.19 13.61
C SER A 4 -20.66 -0.02 12.42
N PHE A 5 -20.68 -1.23 11.87
CA PHE A 5 -19.86 -1.73 10.76
C PHE A 5 -20.29 -1.15 9.38
N ASN A 6 -21.02 -0.04 9.36
CA ASN A 6 -21.74 0.39 8.17
C ASN A 6 -21.38 1.80 7.68
N LYS A 7 -20.07 2.04 7.42
CA LYS A 7 -19.66 3.09 6.50
C LYS A 7 -18.61 2.57 5.50
N LEU A 8 -18.88 1.40 4.94
CA LEU A 8 -18.39 1.12 3.61
C LEU A 8 -19.09 2.12 2.69
N ILE A 9 -18.32 3.02 2.10
CA ILE A 9 -18.81 3.83 0.98
C ILE A 9 -19.41 2.82 0.01
N PRO A 10 -20.72 2.85 -0.27
CA PRO A 10 -21.32 1.91 -1.20
C PRO A 10 -20.59 2.11 -2.52
N PHE A 11 -19.88 1.10 -2.99
CA PHE A 11 -19.36 1.06 -4.34
C PHE A 11 -20.59 0.92 -5.24
N GLU A 12 -21.22 2.04 -5.58
CA GLU A 12 -22.18 2.06 -6.66
C GLU A 12 -21.38 1.86 -7.96
N PRO A 13 -21.62 0.75 -8.69
CA PRO A 13 -20.96 0.56 -9.96
C PRO A 13 -21.38 1.71 -10.87
N MET A 14 -20.45 2.61 -11.17
CA MET A 14 -20.69 3.73 -12.07
C MET A 14 -21.02 3.17 -13.45
N LYS A 15 -22.27 3.34 -13.89
CA LYS A 15 -22.68 2.95 -15.23
C LYS A 15 -22.06 3.91 -16.24
N ILE A 16 -21.21 3.39 -17.08
CA ILE A 16 -20.60 4.14 -18.19
C ILE A 16 -21.62 4.13 -19.33
N LEU A 17 -22.27 5.25 -19.58
CA LEU A 17 -23.30 5.41 -20.61
C LEU A 17 -22.83 6.29 -21.77
N SER A 18 -21.72 6.99 -21.61
CA SER A 18 -21.20 7.94 -22.59
C SER A 18 -19.68 8.06 -22.57
N LEU A 19 -19.10 8.61 -23.63
CA LEU A 19 -17.67 8.99 -23.66
C LEU A 19 -17.31 10.02 -22.59
N GLN A 20 -18.26 10.90 -22.25
CA GLN A 20 -18.06 11.90 -21.19
C GLN A 20 -17.89 11.25 -19.81
N ASP A 21 -18.56 10.12 -19.55
CA ASP A 21 -18.40 9.38 -18.30
C ASP A 21 -16.98 8.76 -18.22
N LEU A 22 -16.47 8.23 -19.34
CA LEU A 22 -15.11 7.72 -19.44
C LEU A 22 -14.07 8.82 -19.18
N GLU A 23 -14.29 10.01 -19.76
CA GLU A 23 -13.40 11.15 -19.52
C GLU A 23 -13.38 11.59 -18.05
N LYS A 24 -14.54 11.60 -17.38
CA LYS A 24 -14.61 11.88 -15.94
C LYS A 24 -13.80 10.87 -15.13
N ILE A 25 -13.98 9.57 -15.41
CA ILE A 25 -13.25 8.49 -14.74
C ILE A 25 -11.75 8.66 -14.99
N ARG A 26 -11.35 8.90 -16.23
CA ARG A 26 -9.94 9.13 -16.58
C ARG A 26 -9.35 10.29 -15.79
N ARG A 27 -10.05 11.43 -15.72
CA ARG A 27 -9.58 12.61 -14.96
C ARG A 27 -9.48 12.32 -13.47
N SER A 28 -10.44 11.62 -12.88
CA SER A 28 -10.39 11.25 -11.45
C SER A 28 -9.28 10.26 -11.13
N ALA A 29 -8.93 9.38 -12.07
CA ALA A 29 -7.83 8.42 -11.91
C ALA A 29 -6.45 9.00 -12.23
N GLN A 30 -6.37 10.19 -12.86
CA GLN A 30 -5.13 10.78 -13.35
C GLN A 30 -4.06 10.93 -12.25
N SER A 31 -4.43 11.46 -11.10
CA SER A 31 -3.52 11.65 -9.96
C SER A 31 -2.95 10.32 -9.44
N THR A 32 -3.77 9.27 -9.42
CA THR A 32 -3.34 7.93 -9.01
C THR A 32 -2.40 7.30 -10.04
N LEU A 33 -2.67 7.50 -11.34
CA LEU A 33 -1.80 7.03 -12.42
C LEU A 33 -0.44 7.73 -12.37
N GLU A 34 -0.42 9.05 -12.26
CA GLU A 34 0.82 9.83 -12.13
C GLU A 34 1.64 9.43 -10.90
N LEU A 35 0.98 9.13 -9.77
CA LEU A 35 1.65 8.64 -8.58
C LEU A 35 2.38 7.31 -8.85
N ARG A 36 1.73 6.40 -9.57
CA ARG A 36 2.30 5.09 -9.92
C ARG A 36 3.38 5.17 -10.99
N GLU A 37 3.24 6.07 -11.96
CA GLU A 37 4.25 6.33 -12.98
C GLU A 37 5.53 6.89 -12.35
N LYS A 38 5.42 7.91 -11.49
CA LYS A 38 6.55 8.47 -10.74
C LYS A 38 7.27 7.42 -9.91
N SER A 39 6.55 6.48 -9.31
CA SER A 39 7.15 5.37 -8.56
C SER A 39 8.00 4.44 -9.44
N GLN A 40 7.82 4.46 -10.76
CA GLN A 40 8.62 3.68 -11.70
C GLN A 40 9.89 4.40 -12.16
N GLU A 41 9.88 5.72 -12.19
CA GLU A 41 10.97 6.55 -12.72
C GLU A 41 11.98 7.00 -11.64
N ASP A 42 11.49 7.28 -10.44
CA ASP A 42 12.32 7.84 -9.36
C ASP A 42 13.10 6.72 -8.64
N ARG A 43 14.40 6.64 -8.95
CA ARG A 43 15.36 5.67 -8.41
C ARG A 43 16.22 6.23 -7.28
N SER A 44 15.91 7.41 -6.77
CA SER A 44 16.67 8.02 -5.69
C SER A 44 16.39 7.31 -4.35
N GLU A 45 17.43 6.98 -3.62
CA GLU A 45 17.38 6.36 -2.29
C GLU A 45 16.90 7.32 -1.18
N GLU A 46 16.26 8.43 -1.53
CA GLU A 46 15.77 9.41 -0.59
C GLU A 46 14.62 8.85 0.27
N PRO A 47 14.67 9.05 1.59
CA PRO A 47 13.58 8.62 2.48
C PRO A 47 12.31 9.38 2.16
N SER A 48 11.30 8.67 1.70
CA SER A 48 10.02 9.24 1.25
C SER A 48 8.94 9.13 2.31
N GLY A 49 9.04 9.89 3.39
CA GLY A 49 7.93 10.06 4.34
C GLY A 49 7.07 11.28 4.03
N LEU A 50 5.91 11.40 4.68
CA LEU A 50 5.04 12.59 4.59
C LEU A 50 5.73 13.88 5.04
N ALA A 51 6.87 13.79 5.73
CA ALA A 51 7.68 14.93 6.14
C ALA A 51 8.24 15.75 4.95
N VAL A 52 8.29 15.17 3.76
CA VAL A 52 8.85 15.79 2.55
C VAL A 52 7.74 16.09 1.52
N GLY A 53 6.80 16.95 1.91
CA GLY A 53 5.84 17.53 0.96
C GLY A 53 4.49 16.78 0.85
N THR A 54 3.54 17.43 0.18
CA THR A 54 2.12 17.04 0.00
C THR A 54 1.92 15.89 -0.99
N LYS A 55 2.69 14.82 -0.89
CA LYS A 55 2.55 13.68 -1.80
C LYS A 55 1.45 12.74 -1.29
N HIS A 56 0.50 12.39 -2.16
CA HIS A 56 -0.40 11.27 -1.90
C HIS A 56 0.41 9.97 -1.88
N MET A 57 0.20 9.15 -0.84
CA MET A 57 0.82 7.83 -0.72
C MET A 57 -0.24 6.74 -0.79
N GLN A 58 0.13 5.58 -1.30
CA GLN A 58 -0.74 4.39 -1.27
C GLN A 58 -0.08 3.25 -0.51
N ILE A 59 -0.82 2.63 0.39
CA ILE A 59 -0.47 1.39 1.06
C ILE A 59 -1.25 0.27 0.37
N LEU A 60 -0.57 -0.51 -0.47
CA LEU A 60 -1.17 -1.62 -1.20
C LEU A 60 -1.05 -2.90 -0.39
N VAL A 61 -2.16 -3.51 -0.02
CA VAL A 61 -2.21 -4.78 0.73
C VAL A 61 -2.61 -5.91 -0.21
N CYS A 62 -1.85 -6.98 -0.23
CA CYS A 62 -2.13 -8.14 -1.09
C CYS A 62 -3.45 -8.82 -0.73
N GLY A 63 -4.36 -8.90 -1.71
CA GLY A 63 -5.66 -9.59 -1.60
C GLY A 63 -5.68 -10.99 -2.24
N GLY A 64 -4.52 -11.57 -2.57
CA GLY A 64 -4.43 -12.95 -3.06
C GLY A 64 -4.87 -13.95 -2.01
N THR A 65 -5.38 -15.12 -2.42
CA THR A 65 -5.97 -16.13 -1.53
C THR A 65 -5.03 -16.58 -0.40
N GLY A 66 -3.72 -16.75 -0.67
CA GLY A 66 -2.73 -17.07 0.35
C GLY A 66 -2.57 -15.98 1.41
N CYS A 67 -2.49 -14.71 1.00
CA CYS A 67 -2.43 -13.59 1.93
C CYS A 67 -3.76 -13.41 2.70
N MET A 68 -4.89 -13.64 2.04
CA MET A 68 -6.22 -13.60 2.69
C MET A 68 -6.33 -14.69 3.77
N ALA A 69 -5.81 -15.88 3.52
CA ALA A 69 -5.75 -16.96 4.53
C ALA A 69 -4.83 -16.60 5.70
N SER A 70 -3.87 -15.70 5.47
CA SER A 70 -2.95 -15.16 6.50
C SER A 70 -3.41 -13.79 7.01
N GLU A 71 -4.71 -13.54 7.07
CA GLU A 71 -5.35 -12.38 7.68
C GLU A 71 -5.04 -11.01 7.04
N SER A 72 -4.61 -10.97 5.76
CA SER A 72 -4.30 -9.70 5.08
C SER A 72 -5.48 -8.71 5.03
N ARG A 73 -6.72 -9.21 5.11
CA ARG A 73 -7.91 -8.36 5.22
C ARG A 73 -7.94 -7.58 6.54
N LEU A 74 -7.70 -8.26 7.67
CA LEU A 74 -7.63 -7.62 8.98
C LEU A 74 -6.44 -6.67 9.06
N LEU A 75 -5.31 -7.03 8.44
CA LEU A 75 -4.15 -6.15 8.31
C LEU A 75 -4.52 -4.85 7.58
N ALA A 76 -5.26 -4.93 6.48
CA ALA A 76 -5.73 -3.74 5.76
C ALA A 76 -6.69 -2.88 6.60
N GLU A 77 -7.54 -3.49 7.42
CA GLU A 77 -8.43 -2.80 8.35
C GLU A 77 -7.63 -2.08 9.45
N ASN A 78 -6.62 -2.74 10.03
CA ASN A 78 -5.72 -2.15 11.03
C ASN A 78 -4.90 -0.98 10.45
N LEU A 79 -4.40 -1.11 9.21
CA LEU A 79 -3.71 -0.02 8.52
C LEU A 79 -4.64 1.18 8.30
N ARG A 80 -5.87 0.96 7.83
CA ARG A 80 -6.87 2.03 7.69
C ARG A 80 -7.17 2.72 9.01
N LYS A 81 -7.35 1.94 10.06
CA LYS A 81 -7.56 2.48 11.41
C LYS A 81 -6.37 3.34 11.85
N SER A 82 -5.14 2.84 11.69
CA SER A 82 -3.94 3.59 12.06
C SER A 82 -3.78 4.89 11.25
N VAL A 83 -4.12 4.88 9.96
CA VAL A 83 -4.15 6.08 9.10
C VAL A 83 -5.16 7.10 9.61
N LEU A 84 -6.36 6.66 10.02
CA LEU A 84 -7.39 7.53 10.59
C LEU A 84 -6.98 8.09 11.96
N ASP A 85 -6.44 7.24 12.84
CA ASP A 85 -6.01 7.61 14.20
C ASP A 85 -4.89 8.68 14.17
N ASN A 86 -4.06 8.66 13.12
CA ASN A 86 -3.00 9.66 12.89
C ASN A 86 -3.44 10.89 12.05
N ASN A 87 -4.72 11.00 11.67
CA ASN A 87 -5.28 12.11 10.89
C ASN A 87 -4.57 12.37 9.56
N ILE A 88 -4.16 11.30 8.85
CA ILE A 88 -3.47 11.38 7.55
C ILE A 88 -4.26 10.75 6.39
N ALA A 89 -5.55 10.50 6.59
CA ALA A 89 -6.42 9.87 5.59
C ALA A 89 -6.64 10.74 4.33
N ASP A 90 -6.34 12.02 4.39
CA ASP A 90 -6.32 12.95 3.25
C ASP A 90 -5.08 12.77 2.36
N LYS A 91 -4.02 12.15 2.87
CA LYS A 91 -2.72 11.99 2.19
C LYS A 91 -2.36 10.53 1.90
N VAL A 92 -2.98 9.60 2.61
CA VAL A 92 -2.63 8.17 2.56
C VAL A 92 -3.87 7.33 2.30
N GLU A 93 -3.83 6.53 1.24
CA GLU A 93 -4.89 5.61 0.88
C GLU A 93 -4.45 4.16 1.13
N VAL A 94 -5.28 3.36 1.80
CA VAL A 94 -5.04 1.91 1.99
C VAL A 94 -5.91 1.13 1.02
N VAL A 95 -5.27 0.48 0.04
CA VAL A 95 -5.93 -0.24 -1.05
C VAL A 95 -5.64 -1.73 -0.94
N THR A 96 -6.67 -2.55 -0.99
CA THR A 96 -6.50 -4.00 -1.20
C THR A 96 -6.38 -4.25 -2.70
N THR A 97 -5.26 -4.84 -3.12
CA THR A 97 -4.94 -5.09 -4.53
C THR A 97 -5.05 -6.58 -4.88
N GLY A 98 -4.78 -6.93 -6.13
CA GLY A 98 -4.64 -8.31 -6.56
C GLY A 98 -3.44 -9.02 -5.92
N CYS A 99 -3.12 -10.24 -6.40
CA CYS A 99 -2.00 -11.01 -5.90
C CYS A 99 -0.67 -10.48 -6.45
N PHE A 100 0.32 -10.29 -5.57
CA PHE A 100 1.70 -9.95 -5.96
C PHE A 100 2.51 -11.16 -6.46
N GLY A 101 1.95 -12.36 -6.44
CA GLY A 101 2.64 -13.59 -6.90
C GLY A 101 3.59 -14.21 -5.89
N PHE A 102 3.76 -13.62 -4.71
CA PHE A 102 4.77 -14.02 -3.73
C PHE A 102 4.15 -14.59 -2.44
N CYS A 103 3.30 -15.62 -2.60
CA CYS A 103 2.43 -16.14 -1.56
C CYS A 103 3.18 -16.72 -0.34
N GLU A 104 4.37 -17.30 -0.52
CA GLU A 104 5.18 -17.85 0.59
C GLU A 104 5.63 -16.79 1.60
N LYS A 105 5.69 -15.54 1.18
CA LYS A 105 6.14 -14.41 1.99
C LYS A 105 5.00 -13.50 2.42
N GLY A 106 3.76 -13.96 2.28
CA GLY A 106 2.57 -13.21 2.72
C GLY A 106 2.41 -13.15 4.24
N PRO A 107 1.61 -12.25 4.76
CA PRO A 107 0.98 -11.10 4.08
C PRO A 107 1.97 -10.08 3.55
N ILE A 108 1.63 -9.45 2.41
CA ILE A 108 2.50 -8.50 1.71
C ILE A 108 1.87 -7.12 1.72
N VAL A 109 2.69 -6.12 2.00
CA VAL A 109 2.34 -4.70 1.92
C VAL A 109 3.35 -3.97 1.04
N LYS A 110 2.87 -3.22 0.04
CA LYS A 110 3.71 -2.36 -0.80
C LYS A 110 3.35 -0.90 -0.59
N ILE A 111 4.35 -0.05 -0.40
CA ILE A 111 4.20 1.39 -0.23
C ILE A 111 4.56 2.10 -1.54
N ILE A 112 3.69 2.99 -1.99
CA ILE A 112 3.87 3.83 -3.16
C ILE A 112 3.94 5.29 -2.70
N PRO A 113 4.87 6.13 -3.21
CA PRO A 113 5.68 5.96 -4.42
C PRO A 113 7.05 5.28 -4.22
N ASP A 114 7.53 5.08 -3.00
CA ASP A 114 8.91 4.60 -2.73
C ASP A 114 9.16 3.12 -3.05
N ASN A 115 8.13 2.40 -3.53
CA ASN A 115 8.16 0.99 -3.92
C ASN A 115 8.61 0.02 -2.83
N THR A 116 8.61 0.45 -1.56
CA THR A 116 9.00 -0.44 -0.45
C THR A 116 8.07 -1.64 -0.38
N PHE A 117 8.68 -2.82 -0.32
CA PHE A 117 7.99 -4.10 -0.34
C PHE A 117 8.21 -4.85 0.97
N TYR A 118 7.18 -4.91 1.80
CA TYR A 118 7.19 -5.60 3.08
C TYR A 118 6.58 -6.99 2.96
N THR A 119 7.22 -7.96 3.61
CA THR A 119 6.85 -9.37 3.61
C THR A 119 6.55 -9.85 5.02
N GLN A 120 5.74 -10.90 5.15
CA GLN A 120 5.37 -11.53 6.43
C GLN A 120 4.86 -10.53 7.48
N VAL A 121 4.11 -9.53 6.99
CA VAL A 121 3.58 -8.45 7.83
C VAL A 121 2.48 -8.97 8.73
N LYS A 122 2.61 -8.75 10.03
CA LYS A 122 1.62 -9.15 11.03
C LYS A 122 0.63 -8.02 11.32
N LEU A 123 -0.46 -8.35 12.00
CA LEU A 123 -1.49 -7.38 12.37
C LEU A 123 -0.98 -6.26 13.27
N GLU A 124 -0.06 -6.59 14.17
CA GLU A 124 0.59 -5.64 15.08
C GLU A 124 1.52 -4.65 14.38
N ASP A 125 2.06 -5.00 13.21
CA ASP A 125 2.98 -4.15 12.45
C ASP A 125 2.29 -2.95 11.79
N ALA A 126 0.96 -2.98 11.68
CA ALA A 126 0.19 -1.94 11.01
C ALA A 126 0.44 -0.53 11.57
N ALA A 127 0.45 -0.40 12.90
CA ALA A 127 0.71 0.88 13.55
C ALA A 127 2.14 1.37 13.31
N GLU A 128 3.12 0.46 13.40
CA GLU A 128 4.53 0.78 13.15
C GLU A 128 4.78 1.19 11.71
N ILE A 129 4.17 0.51 10.73
CA ILE A 129 4.26 0.90 9.31
C ILE A 129 3.80 2.34 9.12
N VAL A 130 2.67 2.72 9.73
CA VAL A 130 2.13 4.07 9.59
C VAL A 130 3.00 5.10 10.30
N THR A 131 3.42 4.84 11.54
CA THR A 131 4.19 5.82 12.33
C THR A 131 5.64 5.95 11.88
N GLU A 132 6.34 4.83 11.67
CA GLU A 132 7.76 4.84 11.32
C GLU A 132 7.99 5.12 9.85
N HIS A 133 7.25 4.43 8.96
CA HIS A 133 7.51 4.56 7.54
C HIS A 133 6.72 5.69 6.91
N ILE A 134 5.39 5.70 7.06
CA ILE A 134 4.57 6.70 6.36
C ILE A 134 4.81 8.11 6.92
N ILE A 135 4.82 8.28 8.24
CA ILE A 135 5.01 9.58 8.89
C ILE A 135 6.50 9.92 9.03
N GLY A 136 7.27 8.96 9.56
CA GLY A 136 8.68 9.16 9.90
C GLY A 136 9.66 9.00 8.73
N GLY A 137 9.23 8.48 7.58
CA GLY A 137 10.08 8.22 6.42
C GLY A 137 11.14 7.11 6.61
N ARG A 138 11.06 6.33 7.68
CA ARG A 138 12.02 5.29 8.00
C ARG A 138 11.48 3.91 7.66
N ARG A 139 12.12 3.21 6.74
CA ARG A 139 11.76 1.84 6.38
C ARG A 139 12.02 0.88 7.54
N ILE A 140 11.09 -0.06 7.76
CA ILE A 140 11.20 -1.08 8.81
C ILE A 140 12.00 -2.26 8.26
N THR A 141 13.29 -2.30 8.55
CA THR A 141 14.24 -3.26 7.96
C THR A 141 13.83 -4.72 8.19
N ARG A 142 13.26 -5.07 9.36
CA ARG A 142 12.84 -6.44 9.67
C ARG A 142 11.71 -6.98 8.78
N LEU A 143 10.92 -6.10 8.16
CA LEU A 143 9.81 -6.45 7.28
C LEU A 143 10.23 -6.52 5.81
N LEU A 144 11.42 -6.03 5.47
CA LEU A 144 11.90 -6.08 4.09
C LEU A 144 12.22 -7.51 3.67
N TYR A 145 12.05 -7.78 2.38
CA TYR A 145 12.42 -9.08 1.83
C TYR A 145 13.93 -9.32 1.96
N VAL A 146 14.30 -10.51 2.42
CA VAL A 146 15.69 -10.98 2.42
C VAL A 146 15.82 -12.03 1.32
N ASN A 147 16.70 -11.78 0.35
CA ASN A 147 17.01 -12.75 -0.69
C ASN A 147 17.69 -13.96 -0.06
N PRO A 148 17.14 -15.19 -0.20
CA PRO A 148 17.67 -16.39 0.46
C PRO A 148 19.03 -16.82 -0.07
N GLU A 149 19.39 -16.49 -1.31
CA GLU A 149 20.65 -16.86 -1.91
C GLU A 149 21.80 -15.93 -1.51
N THR A 150 21.51 -14.63 -1.45
CA THR A 150 22.54 -13.60 -1.19
C THR A 150 22.58 -13.13 0.26
N GLY A 151 21.51 -13.40 1.04
CA GLY A 151 21.31 -12.88 2.40
C GLY A 151 21.11 -11.35 2.45
N LYS A 152 20.98 -10.70 1.31
CA LYS A 152 20.80 -9.24 1.23
C LYS A 152 19.34 -8.87 1.38
N THR A 153 19.11 -7.78 2.11
CA THR A 153 17.79 -7.15 2.22
C THR A 153 17.49 -6.36 0.95
N VAL A 154 16.30 -6.56 0.39
CA VAL A 154 15.81 -5.88 -0.81
C VAL A 154 14.60 -5.06 -0.43
N SER A 155 14.66 -3.76 -0.65
CA SER A 155 13.57 -2.83 -0.32
C SER A 155 12.56 -2.66 -1.45
N ASP A 156 13.00 -2.79 -2.72
CA ASP A 156 12.16 -2.61 -3.91
C ASP A 156 11.93 -3.96 -4.61
N SER A 157 10.67 -4.23 -4.95
CA SER A 157 10.27 -5.44 -5.67
C SER A 157 10.98 -5.62 -7.01
N LYS A 158 11.42 -4.54 -7.66
CA LYS A 158 12.17 -4.58 -8.94
C LYS A 158 13.55 -5.23 -8.84
N HIS A 159 14.10 -5.28 -7.63
CA HIS A 159 15.41 -5.90 -7.37
C HIS A 159 15.30 -7.31 -6.78
N MET A 160 14.09 -7.87 -6.79
CA MET A 160 13.89 -9.27 -6.43
C MET A 160 14.07 -10.14 -7.67
N ASP A 161 14.80 -11.24 -7.55
CA ASP A 161 15.07 -12.16 -8.67
C ASP A 161 13.80 -12.81 -9.24
N PHE A 162 12.66 -12.54 -8.64
CA PHE A 162 11.36 -13.08 -9.01
C PHE A 162 10.54 -12.16 -9.95
N TYR A 163 10.88 -10.89 -10.07
CA TYR A 163 10.16 -9.90 -10.92
C TYR A 163 11.02 -9.45 -12.10
#